data_1c7fbc9019918ba3707e0d7343d35dca
#
_entry.id   1c7fbc9019918ba3707e0d7343d35dca
#
_cell.length_a   1.000
_cell.length_b   1.000
_cell.length_c   1.000
_cell.angle_alpha   90.00
_cell.angle_beta   90.00
_cell.angle_gamma   90.00
#
_symmetry.space_group_name_H-M   'P 1'
#
loop_
_entity.id
_entity.type
_entity.pdbx_description
1 polymer ?
#
loop_
_entity_poly.entity_id
_entity_poly.type
_entity_poly.pdbx_seq_one_letter_code
_entity_poly.pdbx_strand_id
1 'polypeptide(L)'
;MTNKWLKVALMVTAIATGTSIKIDAETVLYVPQDDRPVSLQYTVDTAREAGMTVLTPPQHLISGKTYQGQADQIMAWVEQNAGRADVMVLSTDTLIYGGLVDSRKHNIPLSTLQNRLKRIEGLKARNKNVRIYGFGTVMRSPRASGGGTEPAYYAEYGPTIFQIAALQDKLDSGSLTQEETQKLMSLQASVPVEYLQDWFDRRQKNMKINKELIDETRSGVFDYFALGHDDTSQLSQSALEGRYLNKYSKDISVEKYGSFPGADQLGLLLMARSRTDVSTEKPTFSVIYPLGGGGKTLPGYEDQTIDKTIAQHVEAVGGTMVTQGKPTVLLVVNTPLTTSTGESENFENFPMISNSTNAFVDRIQQAVDSGVNVSVADIAFNNGADNTLVSAMYKRDLLYKIGAYNGWNTASNTVGYAIAQGLLLKSMSPEGHRDMLTQQYLDNWAYQANIRKDIYRMQDSIRTDNVRYSGELNERLESYLGERIQDFAEKYLKINPRTVKATFPWGRLFETDITVYDKPVVPLEKELRLKREAEAKAKAEA
;
A
#
# COMPACT_ATOMS: atom_id res chain seq x y z
N MET A 1 -53.68 -4.28 -32.89
CA MET A 1 -53.63 -4.53 -31.44
C MET A 1 -53.03 -5.92 -31.17
N THR A 2 -51.80 -6.22 -31.65
CA THR A 2 -51.28 -7.61 -31.54
C THR A 2 -49.78 -7.74 -31.26
N ASN A 3 -49.14 -6.70 -30.75
CA ASN A 3 -47.69 -6.79 -30.51
C ASN A 3 -47.19 -6.40 -29.08
N LYS A 4 -48.13 -6.10 -28.16
CA LYS A 4 -47.72 -5.75 -26.77
C LYS A 4 -47.72 -6.96 -25.81
N TRP A 5 -48.52 -7.98 -26.10
CA TRP A 5 -48.65 -9.18 -25.25
C TRP A 5 -47.55 -10.21 -25.48
N LEU A 6 -46.93 -10.24 -26.66
CA LEU A 6 -45.82 -11.16 -26.94
C LEU A 6 -44.51 -10.75 -26.23
N LYS A 7 -44.30 -9.45 -25.96
CA LYS A 7 -43.11 -8.98 -25.20
C LYS A 7 -43.21 -9.22 -23.71
N VAL A 8 -44.41 -9.21 -23.15
CA VAL A 8 -44.64 -9.52 -21.72
C VAL A 8 -44.52 -11.01 -21.42
N ALA A 9 -44.97 -11.88 -22.35
CA ALA A 9 -44.81 -13.32 -22.19
C ALA A 9 -43.35 -13.78 -22.29
N LEU A 10 -42.51 -13.16 -23.09
CA LEU A 10 -41.06 -13.45 -23.16
C LEU A 10 -40.30 -13.00 -21.91
N MET A 11 -40.75 -11.90 -21.28
CA MET A 11 -40.10 -11.43 -20.03
C MET A 11 -40.44 -12.31 -18.80
N VAL A 12 -41.65 -12.87 -18.76
CA VAL A 12 -42.07 -13.76 -17.65
C VAL A 12 -41.45 -15.16 -17.78
N THR A 13 -41.18 -15.63 -19.00
CA THR A 13 -40.54 -16.94 -19.23
C THR A 13 -39.02 -16.89 -18.96
N ALA A 14 -38.36 -15.75 -19.10
CA ALA A 14 -36.94 -15.59 -18.77
C ALA A 14 -36.64 -15.57 -17.25
N ILE A 15 -37.65 -15.19 -16.44
CA ILE A 15 -37.54 -15.23 -14.96
C ILE A 15 -37.72 -16.65 -14.39
N ALA A 16 -38.38 -17.54 -15.14
CA ALA A 16 -38.67 -18.92 -14.69
C ALA A 16 -37.55 -19.94 -15.06
N THR A 17 -36.60 -19.60 -15.90
CA THR A 17 -35.52 -20.51 -16.33
C THR A 17 -34.19 -20.21 -15.72
N GLY A 18 -34.08 -19.75 -14.48
CA GLY A 18 -32.88 -19.74 -13.63
C GLY A 18 -31.51 -19.81 -14.34
N THR A 19 -31.35 -19.23 -15.52
CA THR A 19 -30.07 -19.07 -16.17
C THR A 19 -29.35 -17.89 -15.48
N SER A 20 -28.60 -18.23 -14.41
CA SER A 20 -27.54 -17.35 -13.94
C SER A 20 -26.69 -17.00 -15.14
N ILE A 21 -26.81 -15.79 -15.63
CA ILE A 21 -25.79 -15.20 -16.52
C ILE A 21 -24.54 -15.22 -15.64
N LYS A 22 -23.64 -16.19 -15.84
CA LYS A 22 -22.28 -16.11 -15.32
C LYS A 22 -21.68 -14.87 -16.00
N ILE A 23 -21.63 -13.77 -15.30
CA ILE A 23 -20.73 -12.68 -15.67
C ILE A 23 -19.35 -13.29 -15.48
N ASP A 24 -18.64 -13.55 -16.56
CA ASP A 24 -17.25 -14.02 -16.46
C ASP A 24 -16.47 -13.05 -15.57
N ALA A 25 -15.73 -13.60 -14.62
CA ALA A 25 -14.93 -12.78 -13.72
C ALA A 25 -13.91 -11.98 -14.52
N GLU A 26 -13.85 -10.63 -14.31
CA GLU A 26 -12.87 -9.78 -14.95
C GLU A 26 -11.46 -10.29 -14.71
N THR A 27 -10.71 -10.51 -15.78
CA THR A 27 -9.32 -10.98 -15.68
C THR A 27 -8.37 -9.79 -15.65
N VAL A 28 -7.68 -9.64 -14.51
CA VAL A 28 -6.67 -8.59 -14.29
C VAL A 28 -5.28 -9.19 -14.39
N LEU A 29 -4.46 -8.68 -15.31
CA LEU A 29 -3.03 -8.94 -15.33
C LEU A 29 -2.34 -7.91 -14.44
N TYR A 30 -1.76 -8.36 -13.33
CA TYR A 30 -1.16 -7.51 -12.33
C TYR A 30 0.35 -7.69 -12.24
N VAL A 31 1.10 -6.60 -12.39
CA VAL A 31 2.53 -6.54 -12.12
C VAL A 31 2.75 -5.70 -10.86
N PRO A 32 3.12 -6.31 -9.71
CA PRO A 32 3.37 -5.59 -8.46
C PRO A 32 4.70 -4.85 -8.50
N GLN A 33 4.91 -3.94 -7.55
CA GLN A 33 6.18 -3.20 -7.44
C GLN A 33 7.31 -4.00 -6.80
N ASP A 34 6.99 -5.03 -6.01
CA ASP A 34 7.90 -5.98 -5.38
C ASP A 34 7.12 -7.20 -4.83
N ASP A 35 7.82 -8.15 -4.22
CA ASP A 35 7.23 -9.38 -3.69
C ASP A 35 6.77 -9.30 -2.23
N ARG A 36 6.75 -8.10 -1.62
CA ARG A 36 6.19 -7.93 -0.26
C ARG A 36 4.71 -8.32 -0.23
N PRO A 37 4.23 -8.94 0.86
CA PRO A 37 2.82 -9.31 0.98
C PRO A 37 1.85 -8.16 0.69
N VAL A 38 2.14 -6.97 1.17
CA VAL A 38 1.33 -5.77 0.92
C VAL A 38 1.23 -5.44 -0.57
N SER A 39 2.34 -5.54 -1.31
CA SER A 39 2.39 -5.22 -2.75
C SER A 39 1.79 -6.33 -3.61
N LEU A 40 1.97 -7.59 -3.24
CA LEU A 40 1.58 -8.76 -4.03
C LEU A 40 0.40 -9.51 -3.40
N GLN A 41 0.64 -10.23 -2.28
CA GLN A 41 -0.32 -11.19 -1.72
C GLN A 41 -1.63 -10.51 -1.29
N TYR A 42 -1.56 -9.49 -0.43
CA TYR A 42 -2.76 -8.83 0.11
C TYR A 42 -3.57 -8.11 -0.98
N THR A 43 -2.87 -7.52 -1.96
CA THR A 43 -3.50 -6.90 -3.12
C THR A 43 -4.23 -7.94 -3.98
N VAL A 44 -3.58 -9.06 -4.28
CA VAL A 44 -4.14 -10.15 -5.09
C VAL A 44 -5.31 -10.82 -4.39
N ASP A 45 -5.19 -11.12 -3.09
CA ASP A 45 -6.25 -11.77 -2.32
C ASP A 45 -7.48 -10.86 -2.22
N THR A 46 -7.30 -9.57 -1.88
CA THR A 46 -8.41 -8.60 -1.88
C THR A 46 -9.14 -8.55 -3.23
N ALA A 47 -8.39 -8.55 -4.34
CA ALA A 47 -9.00 -8.53 -5.68
C ALA A 47 -9.73 -9.83 -6.01
N ARG A 48 -9.19 -10.99 -5.61
CA ARG A 48 -9.84 -12.29 -5.80
C ARG A 48 -11.12 -12.40 -4.98
N GLU A 49 -11.09 -11.97 -3.72
CA GLU A 49 -12.30 -11.93 -2.89
C GLU A 49 -13.38 -11.00 -3.48
N ALA A 50 -12.96 -9.97 -4.20
CA ALA A 50 -13.86 -9.10 -4.98
C ALA A 50 -14.29 -9.71 -6.33
N GLY A 51 -14.03 -11.01 -6.58
CA GLY A 51 -14.45 -11.74 -7.77
C GLY A 51 -13.65 -11.44 -9.03
N MET A 52 -12.39 -11.00 -8.90
CA MET A 52 -11.47 -10.85 -10.04
C MET A 52 -10.63 -12.12 -10.24
N THR A 53 -10.33 -12.46 -11.47
CA THR A 53 -9.27 -13.43 -11.79
C THR A 53 -7.96 -12.67 -11.94
N VAL A 54 -6.98 -12.90 -11.06
CA VAL A 54 -5.72 -12.15 -11.09
C VAL A 54 -4.59 -13.02 -11.60
N LEU A 55 -3.94 -12.57 -12.68
CA LEU A 55 -2.73 -13.16 -13.26
C LEU A 55 -1.53 -12.33 -12.80
N THR A 56 -0.52 -12.97 -12.21
CA THR A 56 0.73 -12.32 -11.77
C THR A 56 1.95 -12.98 -12.42
N PRO A 57 3.06 -12.25 -12.63
CA PRO A 57 4.31 -12.88 -13.02
C PRO A 57 4.74 -13.96 -12.00
N PRO A 58 5.52 -14.97 -12.43
CA PRO A 58 6.12 -15.91 -11.50
C PRO A 58 6.91 -15.18 -10.41
N GLN A 59 6.70 -15.53 -9.14
CA GLN A 59 7.26 -14.81 -7.99
C GLN A 59 8.79 -14.67 -8.06
N HIS A 60 9.50 -15.68 -8.55
CA HIS A 60 10.96 -15.65 -8.67
C HIS A 60 11.50 -14.61 -9.67
N LEU A 61 10.63 -14.00 -10.49
CA LEU A 61 11.00 -12.90 -11.39
C LEU A 61 10.82 -11.53 -10.74
N ILE A 62 9.97 -11.43 -9.71
CA ILE A 62 9.61 -10.18 -9.03
C ILE A 62 10.71 -9.83 -8.04
N SER A 63 11.04 -8.54 -7.94
CA SER A 63 12.12 -8.10 -7.03
C SER A 63 11.77 -8.31 -5.56
N GLY A 64 12.79 -8.62 -4.78
CA GLY A 64 12.73 -8.66 -3.32
C GLY A 64 13.79 -7.75 -2.69
N LYS A 65 13.92 -7.79 -1.36
CA LYS A 65 14.89 -6.94 -0.64
C LYS A 65 16.34 -7.12 -1.12
N THR A 66 16.75 -8.35 -1.44
CA THR A 66 18.15 -8.74 -1.68
C THR A 66 18.44 -9.24 -3.10
N TYR A 67 17.43 -9.30 -3.93
CA TYR A 67 17.56 -9.70 -5.34
C TYR A 67 16.76 -8.78 -6.24
N GLN A 68 17.32 -8.55 -7.43
CA GLN A 68 16.73 -7.67 -8.42
C GLN A 68 15.62 -8.39 -9.18
N GLY A 69 14.58 -7.64 -9.53
CA GLY A 69 13.54 -8.12 -10.42
C GLY A 69 14.06 -8.24 -11.87
N GLN A 70 13.50 -9.19 -12.58
CA GLN A 70 13.92 -9.51 -13.94
C GLN A 70 13.02 -8.78 -14.96
N ALA A 71 13.17 -7.45 -15.05
CA ALA A 71 12.30 -6.55 -15.82
C ALA A 71 12.01 -7.08 -17.25
N ASP A 72 13.02 -7.53 -17.99
CA ASP A 72 12.83 -8.00 -19.36
C ASP A 72 12.07 -9.33 -19.46
N GLN A 73 12.23 -10.22 -18.47
CA GLN A 73 11.48 -11.49 -18.40
C GLN A 73 10.04 -11.24 -17.93
N ILE A 74 9.83 -10.33 -16.96
CA ILE A 74 8.49 -9.91 -16.54
C ILE A 74 7.75 -9.28 -17.72
N MET A 75 8.40 -8.39 -18.48
CA MET A 75 7.80 -7.79 -19.67
C MET A 75 7.47 -8.85 -20.74
N ALA A 76 8.33 -9.82 -20.97
CA ALA A 76 8.03 -10.92 -21.89
C ALA A 76 6.84 -11.75 -21.43
N TRP A 77 6.72 -11.99 -20.12
CA TRP A 77 5.57 -12.67 -19.54
C TRP A 77 4.27 -11.84 -19.70
N VAL A 78 4.32 -10.51 -19.48
CA VAL A 78 3.20 -9.60 -19.73
C VAL A 78 2.75 -9.68 -21.19
N GLU A 79 3.69 -9.58 -22.14
CA GLU A 79 3.39 -9.64 -23.58
C GLU A 79 2.73 -10.98 -23.98
N GLN A 80 3.16 -12.09 -23.38
CA GLN A 80 2.59 -13.42 -23.65
C GLN A 80 1.18 -13.60 -23.07
N ASN A 81 0.88 -12.93 -21.95
CA ASN A 81 -0.40 -13.09 -21.24
C ASN A 81 -1.40 -11.94 -21.51
N ALA A 82 -0.98 -10.88 -22.16
CA ALA A 82 -1.78 -9.68 -22.42
C ALA A 82 -3.14 -9.99 -23.07
N GLY A 83 -3.18 -10.93 -24.03
CA GLY A 83 -4.42 -11.33 -24.70
C GLY A 83 -5.42 -12.11 -23.84
N ARG A 84 -5.06 -12.45 -22.60
CA ARG A 84 -5.94 -13.14 -21.63
C ARG A 84 -6.59 -12.17 -20.64
N ALA A 85 -6.17 -10.91 -20.64
CA ALA A 85 -6.58 -9.91 -19.68
C ALA A 85 -7.63 -8.96 -20.25
N ASP A 86 -8.64 -8.63 -19.45
CA ASP A 86 -9.56 -7.52 -19.69
C ASP A 86 -8.93 -6.18 -19.24
N VAL A 87 -8.08 -6.26 -18.24
CA VAL A 87 -7.41 -5.14 -17.58
C VAL A 87 -5.97 -5.50 -17.28
N MET A 88 -5.07 -4.55 -17.45
CA MET A 88 -3.70 -4.62 -16.95
C MET A 88 -3.50 -3.54 -15.87
N VAL A 89 -2.95 -3.92 -14.72
CA VAL A 89 -2.48 -3.00 -13.67
C VAL A 89 -0.98 -3.21 -13.51
N LEU A 90 -0.19 -2.23 -13.93
CA LEU A 90 1.23 -2.40 -14.20
C LEU A 90 2.09 -1.46 -13.36
N SER A 91 2.97 -2.01 -12.51
CA SER A 91 4.08 -1.26 -11.92
C SER A 91 5.11 -0.94 -13.00
N THR A 92 5.26 0.34 -13.33
CA THR A 92 6.29 0.80 -14.25
C THR A 92 7.68 0.70 -13.64
N ASP A 93 7.81 0.83 -12.32
CA ASP A 93 9.08 0.63 -11.63
C ASP A 93 9.60 -0.81 -11.82
N THR A 94 8.71 -1.80 -11.76
CA THR A 94 9.06 -3.20 -12.03
C THR A 94 9.41 -3.44 -13.49
N LEU A 95 8.62 -2.92 -14.41
CA LEU A 95 8.83 -3.15 -15.85
C LEU A 95 10.05 -2.40 -16.40
N ILE A 96 10.46 -1.31 -15.78
CA ILE A 96 11.56 -0.46 -16.27
C ILE A 96 12.85 -0.72 -15.50
N TYR A 97 12.81 -0.79 -14.16
CA TYR A 97 14.01 -0.92 -13.32
C TYR A 97 14.20 -2.33 -12.75
N GLY A 98 13.13 -3.12 -12.64
CA GLY A 98 13.08 -4.41 -11.97
C GLY A 98 12.21 -4.42 -10.73
N GLY A 99 12.00 -3.29 -10.07
CA GLY A 99 11.15 -3.14 -8.89
C GLY A 99 11.35 -1.82 -8.15
N LEU A 100 10.61 -1.62 -7.07
CA LEU A 100 10.67 -0.40 -6.26
C LEU A 100 12.08 -0.16 -5.68
N VAL A 101 12.70 -1.17 -5.05
CA VAL A 101 14.07 -1.05 -4.52
C VAL A 101 15.08 -0.88 -5.64
N ASP A 102 14.89 -1.56 -6.76
CA ASP A 102 15.76 -1.46 -7.93
C ASP A 102 15.76 -0.05 -8.52
N SER A 103 14.60 0.63 -8.54
CA SER A 103 14.49 2.02 -9.01
C SER A 103 15.37 3.00 -8.23
N ARG A 104 15.69 2.67 -6.99
CA ARG A 104 16.52 3.49 -6.07
C ARG A 104 18.02 3.19 -6.18
N LYS A 105 18.41 2.06 -6.79
CA LYS A 105 19.79 1.52 -6.73
C LYS A 105 20.42 1.26 -8.09
N HIS A 106 19.65 1.32 -9.19
CA HIS A 106 20.13 0.93 -10.51
C HIS A 106 21.20 1.85 -11.08
N ASN A 107 22.05 1.24 -11.96
CA ASN A 107 23.00 1.93 -12.83
C ASN A 107 22.70 1.68 -14.31
N ILE A 108 21.43 1.38 -14.63
CA ILE A 108 21.00 1.03 -15.99
C ILE A 108 21.18 2.24 -16.91
N PRO A 109 21.72 2.06 -18.13
CA PRO A 109 21.78 3.13 -19.12
C PRO A 109 20.40 3.67 -19.48
N LEU A 110 20.28 4.97 -19.68
CA LEU A 110 18.99 5.62 -20.04
C LEU A 110 18.36 5.00 -21.29
N SER A 111 19.18 4.66 -22.30
CA SER A 111 18.70 4.01 -23.53
C SER A 111 18.02 2.66 -23.27
N THR A 112 18.52 1.89 -22.30
CA THR A 112 17.88 0.61 -21.91
C THR A 112 16.54 0.86 -21.23
N LEU A 113 16.47 1.85 -20.32
CA LEU A 113 15.22 2.25 -19.65
C LEU A 113 14.17 2.69 -20.67
N GLN A 114 14.57 3.51 -21.64
CA GLN A 114 13.71 3.98 -22.72
C GLN A 114 13.26 2.84 -23.65
N ASN A 115 14.11 1.86 -23.92
CA ASN A 115 13.71 0.70 -24.71
C ASN A 115 12.67 -0.16 -23.98
N ARG A 116 12.74 -0.28 -22.64
CA ARG A 116 11.72 -0.96 -21.84
C ARG A 116 10.40 -0.19 -21.84
N LEU A 117 10.46 1.14 -21.75
CA LEU A 117 9.26 2.00 -21.85
C LEU A 117 8.57 1.82 -23.21
N LYS A 118 9.31 1.78 -24.33
CA LYS A 118 8.73 1.52 -25.67
C LYS A 118 8.00 0.17 -25.76
N ARG A 119 8.41 -0.83 -24.99
CA ARG A 119 7.67 -2.11 -24.91
C ARG A 119 6.30 -1.93 -24.25
N ILE A 120 6.19 -1.03 -23.24
CA ILE A 120 4.91 -0.68 -22.59
C ILE A 120 3.98 -0.01 -23.63
N GLU A 121 4.49 0.96 -24.41
CA GLU A 121 3.72 1.56 -25.54
C GLU A 121 3.20 0.47 -26.47
N GLY A 122 4.05 -0.48 -26.83
CA GLY A 122 3.70 -1.61 -27.68
C GLY A 122 2.59 -2.51 -27.11
N LEU A 123 2.37 -2.57 -25.80
CA LEU A 123 1.26 -3.33 -25.20
C LEU A 123 -0.09 -2.76 -25.64
N LYS A 124 -0.30 -1.44 -25.54
CA LYS A 124 -1.55 -0.80 -25.95
C LYS A 124 -1.81 -0.95 -27.45
N ALA A 125 -0.77 -0.77 -28.26
CA ALA A 125 -0.89 -0.89 -29.71
C ALA A 125 -1.35 -2.30 -30.16
N ARG A 126 -0.85 -3.35 -29.49
CA ARG A 126 -1.21 -4.75 -29.78
C ARG A 126 -2.52 -5.20 -29.13
N ASN A 127 -2.94 -4.55 -28.03
CA ASN A 127 -4.08 -4.94 -27.21
C ASN A 127 -5.06 -3.76 -27.04
N LYS A 128 -5.60 -3.26 -28.16
CA LYS A 128 -6.41 -2.02 -28.21
C LYS A 128 -7.63 -2.02 -27.28
N ASN A 129 -8.23 -3.19 -27.04
CA ASN A 129 -9.43 -3.34 -26.22
C ASN A 129 -9.14 -3.54 -24.73
N VAL A 130 -7.88 -3.81 -24.36
CA VAL A 130 -7.48 -4.00 -22.97
C VAL A 130 -7.27 -2.62 -22.33
N ARG A 131 -7.84 -2.41 -21.16
CA ARG A 131 -7.60 -1.21 -20.35
C ARG A 131 -6.28 -1.35 -19.61
N ILE A 132 -5.43 -0.33 -19.69
CA ILE A 132 -4.10 -0.34 -19.07
C ILE A 132 -4.02 0.76 -18.02
N TYR A 133 -3.86 0.36 -16.78
CA TYR A 133 -3.63 1.22 -15.63
C TYR A 133 -2.17 1.09 -15.21
N GLY A 134 -1.44 2.19 -15.28
CA GLY A 134 -0.03 2.22 -14.88
C GLY A 134 0.16 2.91 -13.55
N PHE A 135 1.17 2.49 -12.81
CA PHE A 135 1.65 3.21 -11.64
C PHE A 135 3.17 3.12 -11.53
N GLY A 136 3.76 4.18 -11.02
CA GLY A 136 5.19 4.29 -10.75
C GLY A 136 5.43 5.25 -9.60
N THR A 137 6.70 5.45 -9.23
CA THR A 137 7.04 6.30 -8.09
C THR A 137 8.03 7.40 -8.44
N VAL A 138 7.90 8.52 -7.75
CA VAL A 138 9.00 9.45 -7.54
C VAL A 138 9.89 8.83 -6.47
N MET A 139 11.15 8.60 -6.82
CA MET A 139 12.11 7.94 -5.94
C MET A 139 12.19 8.66 -4.59
N ARG A 140 12.10 7.93 -3.48
CA ARG A 140 12.18 8.48 -2.14
C ARG A 140 13.54 9.14 -1.83
N SER A 141 13.54 10.01 -0.83
CA SER A 141 14.74 10.64 -0.28
C SER A 141 14.64 10.58 1.24
N PRO A 142 14.95 9.44 1.86
CA PRO A 142 14.70 9.23 3.28
C PRO A 142 15.71 9.98 4.15
N ARG A 143 15.28 10.39 5.36
CA ARG A 143 16.16 11.07 6.34
C ARG A 143 17.21 10.14 6.93
N ALA A 144 16.98 8.84 6.86
CA ALA A 144 17.91 7.81 7.32
C ALA A 144 17.86 6.61 6.36
N SER A 145 18.91 5.79 6.35
CA SER A 145 18.93 4.58 5.52
C SER A 145 17.87 3.59 5.93
N GLY A 146 17.13 3.07 4.97
CA GLY A 146 16.08 2.06 5.16
C GLY A 146 16.57 0.61 5.04
N GLY A 147 17.73 0.28 5.57
CA GLY A 147 18.14 -1.11 5.67
C GLY A 147 18.55 -1.80 4.37
N GLY A 148 19.37 -1.12 3.57
CA GLY A 148 19.90 -1.67 2.31
C GLY A 148 18.95 -1.51 1.13
N THR A 149 17.89 -0.73 1.28
CA THR A 149 16.96 -0.36 0.21
C THR A 149 17.39 0.89 -0.57
N GLU A 150 18.50 1.53 -0.17
CA GLU A 150 19.25 2.57 -0.87
C GLU A 150 20.65 2.07 -1.25
N PRO A 151 21.43 2.83 -2.06
CA PRO A 151 22.85 2.54 -2.31
C PRO A 151 23.65 2.45 -1.00
N ALA A 152 24.68 1.62 -0.96
CA ALA A 152 25.43 1.33 0.26
C ALA A 152 25.98 2.59 0.98
N TYR A 153 26.44 3.60 0.23
CA TYR A 153 26.93 4.85 0.80
C TYR A 153 25.83 5.66 1.52
N TYR A 154 24.56 5.39 1.26
CA TYR A 154 23.45 6.10 1.90
C TYR A 154 23.34 5.77 3.40
N ALA A 155 23.90 4.64 3.85
CA ALA A 155 23.97 4.30 5.27
C ALA A 155 24.77 5.35 6.07
N GLU A 156 25.84 5.91 5.48
CA GLU A 156 26.72 6.91 6.09
C GLU A 156 26.29 8.34 5.72
N TYR A 157 26.07 8.59 4.43
CA TYR A 157 25.86 9.95 3.91
C TYR A 157 24.39 10.33 3.69
N GLY A 158 23.45 9.40 3.86
CA GLY A 158 22.02 9.63 3.61
C GLY A 158 21.43 10.82 4.35
N PRO A 159 21.65 10.99 5.69
CA PRO A 159 21.17 12.16 6.41
C PRO A 159 21.72 13.49 5.85
N THR A 160 22.98 13.50 5.40
CA THR A 160 23.60 14.68 4.79
C THR A 160 23.04 14.95 3.41
N ILE A 161 22.89 13.93 2.57
CA ILE A 161 22.27 14.02 1.23
C ILE A 161 20.84 14.54 1.35
N PHE A 162 20.06 14.06 2.34
CA PHE A 162 18.72 14.58 2.61
C PHE A 162 18.74 16.08 2.95
N GLN A 163 19.64 16.52 3.83
CA GLN A 163 19.76 17.94 4.18
C GLN A 163 20.19 18.82 2.98
N ILE A 164 21.12 18.34 2.15
CA ILE A 164 21.51 19.01 0.89
C ILE A 164 20.26 19.20 0.03
N ALA A 165 19.47 18.15 -0.20
CA ALA A 165 18.28 18.22 -1.03
C ALA A 165 17.20 19.14 -0.46
N ALA A 166 16.98 19.14 0.87
CA ALA A 166 16.05 20.05 1.53
C ALA A 166 16.46 21.53 1.39
N LEU A 167 17.77 21.83 1.45
CA LEU A 167 18.28 23.19 1.24
C LEU A 167 18.23 23.59 -0.23
N GLN A 168 18.44 22.66 -1.16
CA GLN A 168 18.24 22.92 -2.59
C GLN A 168 16.78 23.21 -2.93
N ASP A 169 15.84 22.52 -2.27
CA ASP A 169 14.42 22.80 -2.39
C ASP A 169 14.06 24.21 -1.90
N LYS A 170 14.66 24.67 -0.79
CA LYS A 170 14.54 26.05 -0.33
C LYS A 170 15.16 27.05 -1.32
N LEU A 171 16.28 26.70 -1.94
CA LEU A 171 16.91 27.54 -2.97
C LEU A 171 15.99 27.71 -4.18
N ASP A 172 15.38 26.60 -4.66
CA ASP A 172 14.45 26.59 -5.79
C ASP A 172 13.21 27.45 -5.51
N SER A 173 12.72 27.44 -4.28
CA SER A 173 11.58 28.27 -3.83
C SER A 173 11.95 29.73 -3.51
N GLY A 174 13.21 30.11 -3.60
CA GLY A 174 13.71 31.45 -3.27
C GLY A 174 13.65 31.77 -1.78
N SER A 175 13.59 30.78 -0.90
CA SER A 175 13.47 30.95 0.56
C SER A 175 14.76 30.64 1.35
N LEU A 176 15.89 30.40 0.66
CA LEU A 176 17.17 30.06 1.28
C LEU A 176 17.83 31.30 1.88
N THR A 177 18.24 31.24 3.15
CA THR A 177 18.97 32.32 3.82
C THR A 177 20.47 32.29 3.51
N GLN A 178 21.22 33.36 3.85
CA GLN A 178 22.66 33.38 3.68
C GLN A 178 23.37 32.32 4.54
N GLU A 179 22.92 32.10 5.78
CA GLU A 179 23.43 31.07 6.67
C GLU A 179 23.20 29.68 6.10
N GLU A 180 21.97 29.43 5.60
CA GLU A 180 21.62 28.17 4.95
C GLU A 180 22.43 27.94 3.66
N THR A 181 22.78 29.00 2.93
CA THR A 181 23.66 28.90 1.75
C THR A 181 25.05 28.39 2.14
N GLN A 182 25.62 28.95 3.22
CA GLN A 182 26.93 28.50 3.74
C GLN A 182 26.84 27.04 4.24
N LYS A 183 25.75 26.69 4.94
CA LYS A 183 25.49 25.33 5.37
C LYS A 183 25.39 24.35 4.19
N LEU A 184 24.68 24.72 3.11
CA LEU A 184 24.57 23.90 1.90
C LEU A 184 25.95 23.63 1.29
N MET A 185 26.78 24.63 1.14
CA MET A 185 28.15 24.48 0.62
C MET A 185 29.00 23.55 1.50
N SER A 186 28.91 23.70 2.83
CA SER A 186 29.63 22.86 3.79
C SER A 186 29.16 21.40 3.72
N LEU A 187 27.86 21.16 3.64
CA LEU A 187 27.30 19.79 3.52
C LEU A 187 27.71 19.14 2.20
N GLN A 188 27.68 19.89 1.09
CA GLN A 188 28.13 19.39 -0.21
C GLN A 188 29.61 18.99 -0.19
N ALA A 189 30.45 19.76 0.50
CA ALA A 189 31.88 19.47 0.64
C ALA A 189 32.16 18.28 1.58
N SER A 190 31.22 17.90 2.44
CA SER A 190 31.37 16.78 3.39
C SER A 190 31.01 15.41 2.81
N VAL A 191 30.39 15.35 1.63
CA VAL A 191 30.03 14.09 0.95
C VAL A 191 30.97 13.88 -0.24
N PRO A 192 31.57 12.70 -0.42
CA PRO A 192 32.36 12.40 -1.61
C PRO A 192 31.58 12.72 -2.89
N VAL A 193 32.23 13.41 -3.82
CA VAL A 193 31.58 13.91 -5.04
C VAL A 193 30.96 12.79 -5.88
N GLU A 194 31.60 11.63 -5.93
CA GLU A 194 31.13 10.45 -6.64
C GLU A 194 29.80 9.92 -6.10
N TYR A 195 29.52 10.04 -4.78
CA TYR A 195 28.25 9.61 -4.19
C TYR A 195 27.13 10.61 -4.48
N LEU A 196 27.41 11.91 -4.43
CA LEU A 196 26.44 12.92 -4.85
C LEU A 196 26.12 12.79 -6.33
N GLN A 197 27.13 12.56 -7.17
CA GLN A 197 26.97 12.39 -8.60
C GLN A 197 26.13 11.15 -8.89
N ASP A 198 26.46 9.98 -8.31
CA ASP A 198 25.68 8.74 -8.47
C ASP A 198 24.21 8.92 -8.06
N TRP A 199 23.98 9.58 -6.90
CA TRP A 199 22.64 9.84 -6.39
C TRP A 199 21.80 10.70 -7.33
N PHE A 200 22.34 11.83 -7.77
CA PHE A 200 21.61 12.76 -8.62
C PHE A 200 21.52 12.30 -10.08
N ASP A 201 22.52 11.64 -10.64
CA ASP A 201 22.48 11.07 -11.99
C ASP A 201 21.37 10.00 -12.11
N ARG A 202 21.23 9.14 -11.11
CA ARG A 202 20.14 8.16 -11.04
C ARG A 202 18.80 8.85 -11.02
N ARG A 203 18.63 9.84 -10.15
CA ARG A 203 17.38 10.62 -10.05
C ARG A 203 17.04 11.35 -11.34
N GLN A 204 18.03 11.90 -12.03
CA GLN A 204 17.81 12.54 -13.34
C GLN A 204 17.30 11.54 -14.40
N LYS A 205 17.83 10.30 -14.41
CA LYS A 205 17.31 9.24 -15.29
C LYS A 205 15.87 8.90 -14.95
N ASN A 206 15.56 8.69 -13.66
CA ASN A 206 14.21 8.39 -13.18
C ASN A 206 13.24 9.53 -13.51
N MET A 207 13.66 10.78 -13.31
CA MET A 207 12.89 11.98 -13.63
C MET A 207 12.56 12.06 -15.13
N LYS A 208 13.53 11.70 -15.98
CA LYS A 208 13.31 11.66 -17.43
C LYS A 208 12.30 10.56 -17.80
N ILE A 209 12.42 9.38 -17.24
CA ILE A 209 11.48 8.28 -17.46
C ILE A 209 10.09 8.65 -16.97
N ASN A 210 9.95 9.28 -15.78
CA ASN A 210 8.65 9.72 -15.28
C ASN A 210 8.00 10.75 -16.21
N LYS A 211 8.76 11.67 -16.83
CA LYS A 211 8.23 12.58 -17.84
C LYS A 211 7.76 11.84 -19.09
N GLU A 212 8.53 10.86 -19.56
CA GLU A 212 8.13 10.04 -20.71
C GLU A 212 6.88 9.21 -20.39
N LEU A 213 6.71 8.66 -19.17
CA LEU A 213 5.48 7.99 -18.74
C LEU A 213 4.26 8.93 -18.69
N ILE A 214 4.47 10.19 -18.30
CA ILE A 214 3.45 11.23 -18.38
C ILE A 214 3.09 11.50 -19.85
N ASP A 215 4.05 11.52 -20.77
CA ASP A 215 3.82 11.68 -22.20
C ASP A 215 3.03 10.48 -22.77
N GLU A 216 3.32 9.26 -22.33
CA GLU A 216 2.56 8.06 -22.69
C GLU A 216 1.11 8.11 -22.16
N THR A 217 0.91 8.70 -20.98
CA THR A 217 -0.45 8.96 -20.49
C THR A 217 -1.19 9.96 -21.39
N ARG A 218 -0.50 11.01 -21.84
CA ARG A 218 -1.02 12.03 -22.74
C ARG A 218 -1.39 11.45 -24.12
N SER A 219 -0.58 10.49 -24.60
CA SER A 219 -0.82 9.78 -25.86
C SER A 219 -1.91 8.70 -25.78
N GLY A 220 -2.35 8.33 -24.55
CA GLY A 220 -3.41 7.34 -24.34
C GLY A 220 -2.92 5.89 -24.27
N VAL A 221 -1.65 5.65 -23.97
CA VAL A 221 -1.12 4.31 -23.65
C VAL A 221 -1.75 3.80 -22.35
N PHE A 222 -1.84 4.67 -21.35
CA PHE A 222 -2.55 4.39 -20.12
C PHE A 222 -3.97 4.97 -20.14
N ASP A 223 -4.94 4.17 -19.72
CA ASP A 223 -6.29 4.64 -19.43
C ASP A 223 -6.30 5.49 -18.17
N TYR A 224 -5.43 5.15 -17.18
CA TYR A 224 -5.06 6.00 -16.04
C TYR A 224 -3.63 5.70 -15.61
N PHE A 225 -2.91 6.73 -15.18
CA PHE A 225 -1.56 6.60 -14.60
C PHE A 225 -1.48 7.29 -13.24
N ALA A 226 -1.04 6.56 -12.22
CA ALA A 226 -0.79 7.07 -10.87
C ALA A 226 0.72 7.20 -10.62
N LEU A 227 1.19 8.39 -10.32
CA LEU A 227 2.56 8.65 -9.89
C LEU A 227 2.60 8.87 -8.38
N GLY A 228 3.04 7.86 -7.63
CA GLY A 228 3.18 7.93 -6.18
C GLY A 228 4.43 8.69 -5.76
N HIS A 229 4.35 9.43 -4.66
CA HIS A 229 5.53 10.00 -4.01
C HIS A 229 5.94 9.09 -2.86
N ASP A 230 6.98 8.29 -3.09
CA ASP A 230 7.47 7.33 -2.11
C ASP A 230 8.24 8.06 -0.99
N ASP A 231 7.88 7.81 0.29
CA ASP A 231 8.46 8.40 1.50
C ASP A 231 8.98 9.85 1.29
N THR A 232 8.08 10.80 1.22
CA THR A 232 8.39 12.20 0.96
C THR A 232 8.32 13.07 2.22
N SER A 233 8.60 14.36 2.11
CA SER A 233 8.42 15.39 3.14
C SER A 233 8.34 16.76 2.50
N GLN A 234 7.80 17.76 3.21
CA GLN A 234 7.58 19.11 2.67
C GLN A 234 8.81 19.73 2.01
N LEU A 235 10.01 19.47 2.55
CA LEU A 235 11.30 19.87 1.97
C LEU A 235 12.13 18.61 1.75
N SER A 236 12.18 18.15 0.52
CA SER A 236 12.93 16.95 0.13
C SER A 236 13.14 16.93 -1.39
N GLN A 237 14.10 16.13 -1.85
CA GLN A 237 14.28 15.90 -3.28
C GLN A 237 13.01 15.30 -3.94
N SER A 238 12.31 14.39 -3.24
CA SER A 238 11.08 13.80 -3.74
C SER A 238 9.97 14.84 -3.95
N ALA A 239 9.78 15.76 -2.98
CA ALA A 239 8.79 16.82 -3.08
C ALA A 239 9.15 17.82 -4.20
N LEU A 240 10.44 18.20 -4.33
CA LEU A 240 10.92 19.04 -5.41
C LEU A 240 10.63 18.43 -6.78
N GLU A 241 11.01 17.18 -6.98
CA GLU A 241 10.77 16.45 -8.24
C GLU A 241 9.28 16.28 -8.51
N GLY A 242 8.48 15.95 -7.48
CA GLY A 242 7.02 15.87 -7.58
C GLY A 242 6.39 17.18 -8.07
N ARG A 243 6.83 18.33 -7.54
CA ARG A 243 6.34 19.64 -8.03
C ARG A 243 6.68 19.91 -9.48
N TYR A 244 7.89 19.54 -9.94
CA TYR A 244 8.26 19.68 -11.35
C TYR A 244 7.43 18.76 -12.25
N LEU A 245 7.17 17.52 -11.84
CA LEU A 245 6.33 16.58 -12.60
C LEU A 245 4.87 17.02 -12.61
N ASN A 246 4.34 17.55 -11.50
CA ASN A 246 2.99 18.13 -11.45
C ASN A 246 2.85 19.36 -12.38
N LYS A 247 3.89 20.19 -12.45
CA LYS A 247 3.91 21.29 -13.42
C LYS A 247 3.95 20.78 -14.86
N TYR A 248 4.68 19.69 -15.11
CA TYR A 248 4.80 19.08 -16.43
C TYR A 248 3.50 18.43 -16.92
N SER A 249 2.72 17.86 -16.00
CA SER A 249 1.47 17.13 -16.28
C SER A 249 0.19 17.98 -16.19
N LYS A 250 0.30 19.30 -15.95
CA LYS A 250 -0.84 20.20 -15.65
C LYS A 250 -1.95 20.24 -16.70
N ASP A 251 -1.65 19.84 -17.93
CA ASP A 251 -2.58 19.76 -19.08
C ASP A 251 -3.35 18.44 -19.13
N ILE A 252 -2.97 17.43 -18.34
CA ILE A 252 -3.64 16.13 -18.32
C ILE A 252 -4.79 16.18 -17.30
N SER A 253 -5.95 15.66 -17.71
CA SER A 253 -7.11 15.58 -16.84
C SER A 253 -6.86 14.66 -15.64
N VAL A 254 -7.41 15.01 -14.46
CA VAL A 254 -7.44 14.16 -13.26
C VAL A 254 -8.14 12.81 -13.48
N GLU A 255 -8.92 12.69 -14.54
CA GLU A 255 -9.52 11.42 -14.94
C GLU A 255 -8.53 10.45 -15.60
N LYS A 256 -7.34 10.92 -15.99
CA LYS A 256 -6.30 10.14 -16.66
C LYS A 256 -4.98 10.07 -15.88
N TYR A 257 -4.75 11.01 -14.99
CA TYR A 257 -3.49 11.12 -14.27
C TYR A 257 -3.68 11.62 -12.86
N GLY A 258 -2.96 11.01 -11.91
CA GLY A 258 -2.86 11.48 -10.53
C GLY A 258 -1.42 11.41 -10.03
N SER A 259 -1.03 12.40 -9.20
CA SER A 259 0.27 12.43 -8.54
C SER A 259 0.10 12.85 -7.09
N PHE A 260 0.43 11.94 -6.17
CA PHE A 260 0.13 12.07 -4.74
C PHE A 260 1.03 11.17 -3.88
N PRO A 261 1.14 11.41 -2.55
CA PRO A 261 1.94 10.58 -1.66
C PRO A 261 1.50 9.11 -1.65
N GLY A 262 2.48 8.22 -1.42
CA GLY A 262 2.30 6.78 -1.28
C GLY A 262 2.92 5.97 -2.40
N ALA A 263 2.98 4.68 -2.21
CA ALA A 263 3.52 3.71 -3.16
C ALA A 263 2.80 2.35 -3.08
N ASP A 264 2.67 1.77 -1.88
CA ASP A 264 2.20 0.40 -1.69
C ASP A 264 0.73 0.21 -2.08
N GLN A 265 -0.12 1.22 -1.90
CA GLN A 265 -1.56 1.17 -2.18
C GLN A 265 -1.92 1.23 -3.68
N LEU A 266 -0.98 1.67 -4.53
CA LEU A 266 -1.28 2.06 -5.92
C LEU A 266 -1.87 0.91 -6.75
N GLY A 267 -1.35 -0.31 -6.57
CA GLY A 267 -1.85 -1.49 -7.29
C GLY A 267 -3.33 -1.76 -6.99
N LEU A 268 -3.71 -1.86 -5.71
CA LEU A 268 -5.09 -2.12 -5.30
C LEU A 268 -6.01 -0.95 -5.65
N LEU A 269 -5.53 0.29 -5.50
CA LEU A 269 -6.26 1.50 -5.87
C LEU A 269 -6.68 1.48 -7.35
N LEU A 270 -5.76 1.06 -8.24
CA LEU A 270 -6.03 0.98 -9.67
C LEU A 270 -6.91 -0.24 -10.05
N MET A 271 -6.87 -1.33 -9.29
CA MET A 271 -7.84 -2.43 -9.43
C MET A 271 -9.26 -1.96 -9.06
N ALA A 272 -9.40 -1.18 -7.97
CA ALA A 272 -10.68 -0.56 -7.65
C ALA A 272 -11.13 0.45 -8.72
N ARG A 273 -10.19 1.24 -9.28
CA ARG A 273 -10.45 2.15 -10.40
C ARG A 273 -10.99 1.40 -11.62
N SER A 274 -10.43 0.26 -11.98
CA SER A 274 -10.89 -0.51 -13.16
C SER A 274 -12.36 -0.91 -13.06
N ARG A 275 -12.83 -1.22 -11.84
CA ARG A 275 -14.25 -1.50 -11.56
C ARG A 275 -15.13 -0.25 -11.65
N THR A 276 -14.61 0.88 -11.17
CA THR A 276 -15.34 2.15 -11.24
C THR A 276 -15.53 2.62 -12.68
N ASP A 277 -14.53 2.42 -13.53
CA ASP A 277 -14.59 2.89 -14.94
C ASP A 277 -15.61 2.14 -15.79
N VAL A 278 -16.03 0.94 -15.41
CA VAL A 278 -17.11 0.19 -16.08
C VAL A 278 -18.45 0.31 -15.35
N SER A 279 -18.47 0.96 -14.19
CA SER A 279 -19.71 1.19 -13.43
C SER A 279 -20.53 2.32 -14.06
N THR A 280 -21.84 2.15 -14.08
CA THR A 280 -22.77 3.21 -14.50
C THR A 280 -22.87 4.34 -13.49
N GLU A 281 -22.51 4.10 -12.23
CA GLU A 281 -22.55 5.07 -11.14
C GLU A 281 -21.14 5.33 -10.62
N LYS A 282 -20.78 6.62 -10.56
CA LYS A 282 -19.52 7.03 -9.93
C LYS A 282 -19.64 6.94 -8.40
N PRO A 283 -18.66 6.35 -7.71
CA PRO A 283 -18.71 6.25 -6.27
C PRO A 283 -18.56 7.61 -5.60
N THR A 284 -19.32 7.80 -4.52
CA THR A 284 -19.28 9.02 -3.70
C THR A 284 -18.69 8.73 -2.32
N PHE A 285 -17.91 9.67 -1.82
CA PHE A 285 -17.21 9.56 -0.54
C PHE A 285 -17.55 10.73 0.37
N SER A 286 -17.71 10.47 1.65
CA SER A 286 -17.65 11.50 2.68
C SER A 286 -16.64 11.09 3.75
N VAL A 287 -16.15 12.06 4.51
CA VAL A 287 -15.08 11.85 5.49
C VAL A 287 -15.52 12.34 6.86
N ILE A 288 -15.18 11.56 7.88
CA ILE A 288 -15.26 12.01 9.27
C ILE A 288 -13.92 11.81 9.98
N TYR A 289 -13.64 12.74 10.90
CA TYR A 289 -12.43 12.74 11.72
C TYR A 289 -12.81 12.74 13.21
N PRO A 290 -11.91 12.25 14.11
CA PRO A 290 -11.99 12.51 15.55
C PRO A 290 -11.71 13.98 15.85
N LEU A 291 -11.79 14.38 17.12
CA LEU A 291 -11.23 15.65 17.58
C LEU A 291 -9.71 15.67 17.40
N GLY A 292 -9.16 16.80 16.98
CA GLY A 292 -7.73 17.00 16.80
C GLY A 292 -7.36 17.60 15.45
N GLY A 293 -6.27 17.13 14.84
CA GLY A 293 -5.71 17.64 13.57
C GLY A 293 -6.69 17.53 12.40
N GLY A 294 -7.49 16.48 12.36
CA GLY A 294 -8.44 16.23 11.27
C GLY A 294 -7.75 16.30 9.90
N GLY A 295 -8.44 16.87 8.92
CA GLY A 295 -7.92 17.02 7.55
C GLY A 295 -6.63 17.85 7.43
N LYS A 296 -6.31 18.68 8.43
CA LYS A 296 -5.06 19.49 8.46
C LYS A 296 -3.84 18.71 8.96
N THR A 297 -4.01 17.46 9.35
CA THR A 297 -2.88 16.61 9.74
C THR A 297 -1.89 16.50 8.58
N LEU A 298 -0.62 16.78 8.87
CA LEU A 298 0.51 16.51 7.99
C LEU A 298 1.19 15.24 8.49
N PRO A 299 0.91 14.08 7.85
CA PRO A 299 1.47 12.82 8.31
C PRO A 299 2.98 12.74 8.16
N GLY A 300 3.61 11.88 8.94
CA GLY A 300 5.00 11.52 8.72
C GLY A 300 5.18 10.89 7.33
N TYR A 301 6.35 11.11 6.74
CA TYR A 301 6.70 10.61 5.39
C TYR A 301 5.86 11.17 4.24
N GLU A 302 5.13 12.29 4.45
CA GLU A 302 4.31 12.95 3.43
C GLU A 302 4.62 14.45 3.30
N ASP A 303 4.33 15.03 2.12
CA ASP A 303 4.62 16.42 1.78
C ASP A 303 3.39 17.33 1.78
N GLN A 304 2.21 16.78 2.06
CA GLN A 304 0.94 17.50 2.04
C GLN A 304 -0.03 17.02 3.15
N THR A 305 -1.09 17.82 3.38
CA THR A 305 -2.11 17.51 4.37
C THR A 305 -2.98 16.33 3.93
N ILE A 306 -3.54 15.61 4.92
CA ILE A 306 -4.28 14.37 4.67
C ILE A 306 -5.59 14.61 3.90
N ASP A 307 -6.26 15.76 4.07
CA ASP A 307 -7.45 16.11 3.29
C ASP A 307 -7.17 16.19 1.79
N LYS A 308 -6.01 16.75 1.41
CA LYS A 308 -5.58 16.80 0.02
C LYS A 308 -5.24 15.40 -0.50
N THR A 309 -4.53 14.60 0.29
CA THR A 309 -4.22 13.20 -0.05
C THR A 309 -5.50 12.39 -0.29
N ILE A 310 -6.49 12.51 0.60
CA ILE A 310 -7.78 11.82 0.47
C ILE A 310 -8.50 12.24 -0.83
N ALA A 311 -8.59 13.54 -1.10
CA ALA A 311 -9.26 14.03 -2.31
C ALA A 311 -8.63 13.44 -3.57
N GLN A 312 -7.30 13.43 -3.67
CA GLN A 312 -6.56 12.87 -4.81
C GLN A 312 -6.74 11.35 -4.95
N HIS A 313 -6.79 10.60 -3.84
CA HIS A 313 -7.05 9.15 -3.88
C HIS A 313 -8.48 8.85 -4.32
N VAL A 314 -9.46 9.66 -3.88
CA VAL A 314 -10.86 9.54 -4.33
C VAL A 314 -10.97 9.85 -5.83
N GLU A 315 -10.29 10.86 -6.34
CA GLU A 315 -10.19 11.15 -7.78
C GLU A 315 -9.52 9.98 -8.52
N ALA A 316 -8.45 9.41 -7.95
CA ALA A 316 -7.72 8.29 -8.56
C ALA A 316 -8.57 7.03 -8.73
N VAL A 317 -9.55 6.76 -7.86
CA VAL A 317 -10.52 5.67 -8.05
C VAL A 317 -11.74 6.08 -8.89
N GLY A 318 -11.75 7.28 -9.49
CA GLY A 318 -12.87 7.78 -10.27
C GLY A 318 -14.08 8.19 -9.42
N GLY A 319 -13.87 8.46 -8.14
CA GLY A 319 -14.90 8.87 -7.19
C GLY A 319 -15.05 10.38 -7.06
N THR A 320 -16.00 10.80 -6.23
CA THR A 320 -16.28 12.20 -5.92
C THR A 320 -16.50 12.40 -4.43
N MET A 321 -15.97 13.48 -3.87
CA MET A 321 -16.25 13.88 -2.50
C MET A 321 -17.63 14.53 -2.39
N VAL A 322 -18.42 14.13 -1.37
CA VAL A 322 -19.74 14.70 -1.09
C VAL A 322 -19.87 15.11 0.37
N THR A 323 -20.60 16.18 0.62
CA THR A 323 -20.86 16.70 1.98
C THR A 323 -22.29 16.43 2.46
N GLN A 324 -23.16 15.97 1.59
CA GLN A 324 -24.57 15.69 1.87
C GLN A 324 -25.00 14.37 1.20
N GLY A 325 -26.05 13.77 1.74
CA GLY A 325 -26.58 12.51 1.25
C GLY A 325 -25.85 11.29 1.80
N LYS A 326 -26.29 10.10 1.40
CA LYS A 326 -25.66 8.83 1.76
C LYS A 326 -24.51 8.55 0.78
N PRO A 327 -23.24 8.54 1.22
CA PRO A 327 -22.12 8.24 0.35
C PRO A 327 -22.08 6.74 0.01
N THR A 328 -21.38 6.39 -1.08
CA THR A 328 -21.01 5.00 -1.39
C THR A 328 -20.10 4.44 -0.30
N VAL A 329 -19.15 5.24 0.16
CA VAL A 329 -18.22 4.91 1.25
C VAL A 329 -18.11 6.10 2.20
N LEU A 330 -18.34 5.86 3.49
CA LEU A 330 -17.96 6.79 4.56
C LEU A 330 -16.53 6.45 5.00
N LEU A 331 -15.59 7.33 4.67
CA LEU A 331 -14.20 7.20 5.11
C LEU A 331 -14.05 7.78 6.51
N VAL A 332 -13.75 6.93 7.47
CA VAL A 332 -13.44 7.28 8.86
C VAL A 332 -11.93 7.38 8.96
N VAL A 333 -11.41 8.59 9.08
CA VAL A 333 -9.96 8.83 9.12
C VAL A 333 -9.55 9.16 10.56
N ASN A 334 -8.93 8.19 11.22
CA ASN A 334 -8.46 8.36 12.59
C ASN A 334 -7.15 9.15 12.62
N THR A 335 -7.25 10.45 12.80
CA THR A 335 -6.11 11.35 12.91
C THR A 335 -5.67 11.54 14.36
N PRO A 336 -4.38 11.86 14.63
CA PRO A 336 -3.92 12.17 15.98
C PRO A 336 -4.56 13.45 16.53
N LEU A 337 -4.48 13.65 17.85
CA LEU A 337 -4.87 14.91 18.49
C LEU A 337 -4.04 16.10 18.02
N THR A 338 -2.78 15.86 17.70
CA THR A 338 -1.83 16.82 17.11
C THR A 338 -2.02 16.91 15.60
N THR A 339 -1.19 17.70 14.93
CA THR A 339 -1.15 17.77 13.47
C THR A 339 -0.05 16.88 12.84
N SER A 340 0.64 16.08 13.65
CA SER A 340 1.67 15.14 13.21
C SER A 340 1.44 13.75 13.80
N THR A 341 1.75 12.72 13.03
CA THR A 341 1.61 11.31 13.41
C THR A 341 2.79 10.83 14.25
N GLY A 342 2.54 9.90 15.19
CA GLY A 342 3.56 9.15 15.92
C GLY A 342 3.88 7.82 15.23
N GLU A 343 4.72 6.99 15.89
CA GLU A 343 4.99 5.61 15.44
C GLU A 343 4.19 4.61 16.30
N SER A 344 3.58 3.60 15.66
CA SER A 344 2.67 2.68 16.35
C SER A 344 3.35 1.81 17.41
N GLU A 345 4.65 1.60 17.29
CA GLU A 345 5.45 0.83 18.25
C GLU A 345 5.84 1.63 19.51
N ASN A 346 5.59 2.94 19.54
CA ASN A 346 5.87 3.78 20.67
C ASN A 346 4.98 3.40 21.88
N PHE A 347 5.46 3.72 23.08
CA PHE A 347 4.73 3.43 24.33
C PHE A 347 3.44 4.25 24.46
N GLU A 348 3.36 5.41 23.80
CA GLU A 348 2.15 6.26 23.76
C GLU A 348 0.98 5.54 23.05
N ASN A 349 1.24 4.57 22.20
CA ASN A 349 0.21 3.73 21.60
C ASN A 349 -0.30 2.68 22.60
N PHE A 350 -0.80 3.16 23.74
CA PHE A 350 -1.45 2.37 24.78
C PHE A 350 -2.96 2.60 24.76
N PRO A 351 -3.81 1.56 24.88
CA PRO A 351 -5.26 1.72 24.76
C PRO A 351 -5.84 2.53 25.92
N MET A 352 -6.07 3.82 25.70
CA MET A 352 -6.70 4.76 26.65
C MET A 352 -8.02 5.30 26.07
N ILE A 353 -9.11 4.57 26.28
CA ILE A 353 -10.43 4.95 25.77
C ILE A 353 -10.97 6.11 26.59
N SER A 354 -11.06 7.28 25.97
CA SER A 354 -11.58 8.52 26.53
C SER A 354 -13.05 8.76 26.12
N ASN A 355 -13.67 9.81 26.68
CA ASN A 355 -15.00 10.25 26.23
C ASN A 355 -14.99 10.69 24.76
N SER A 356 -13.92 11.33 24.29
CA SER A 356 -13.78 11.71 22.88
C SER A 356 -13.63 10.50 21.98
N THR A 357 -12.89 9.47 22.40
CA THR A 357 -12.82 8.18 21.70
C THR A 357 -14.21 7.55 21.60
N ASN A 358 -14.94 7.49 22.71
CA ASN A 358 -16.30 6.94 22.72
C ASN A 358 -17.23 7.70 21.78
N ALA A 359 -17.22 9.03 21.82
CA ALA A 359 -18.04 9.86 20.93
C ALA A 359 -17.68 9.66 19.44
N PHE A 360 -16.41 9.42 19.12
CA PHE A 360 -16.00 9.11 17.77
C PHE A 360 -16.49 7.73 17.32
N VAL A 361 -16.34 6.71 18.16
CA VAL A 361 -16.83 5.36 17.88
C VAL A 361 -18.37 5.30 17.87
N ASP A 362 -19.09 6.16 18.63
CA ASP A 362 -20.55 6.33 18.52
C ASP A 362 -20.96 6.75 17.09
N ARG A 363 -20.21 7.66 16.47
CA ARG A 363 -20.46 8.07 15.08
C ARG A 363 -20.22 6.92 14.08
N ILE A 364 -19.19 6.11 14.32
CA ILE A 364 -18.91 4.90 13.51
C ILE A 364 -20.07 3.92 13.65
N GLN A 365 -20.50 3.63 14.88
CA GLN A 365 -21.61 2.73 15.16
C GLN A 365 -22.91 3.20 14.49
N GLN A 366 -23.26 4.48 14.62
CA GLN A 366 -24.45 5.05 13.98
C GLN A 366 -24.41 4.92 12.45
N ALA A 367 -23.24 5.12 11.82
CA ALA A 367 -23.09 4.95 10.39
C ALA A 367 -23.29 3.47 9.98
N VAL A 368 -22.67 2.54 10.71
CA VAL A 368 -22.84 1.09 10.48
C VAL A 368 -24.30 0.69 10.64
N ASP A 369 -24.97 1.11 11.73
CA ASP A 369 -26.36 0.77 12.02
C ASP A 369 -27.34 1.34 10.99
N SER A 370 -26.98 2.46 10.34
CA SER A 370 -27.74 3.02 9.21
C SER A 370 -27.43 2.37 7.86
N GLY A 371 -26.65 1.31 7.86
CA GLY A 371 -26.28 0.56 6.64
C GLY A 371 -25.39 1.34 5.69
N VAL A 372 -24.57 2.27 6.19
CA VAL A 372 -23.53 2.94 5.41
C VAL A 372 -22.30 2.05 5.37
N ASN A 373 -21.68 1.93 4.20
CA ASN A 373 -20.39 1.26 4.06
C ASN A 373 -19.29 2.14 4.69
N VAL A 374 -18.78 1.70 5.82
CA VAL A 374 -17.78 2.43 6.62
C VAL A 374 -16.39 1.84 6.34
N SER A 375 -15.47 2.66 5.85
CA SER A 375 -14.05 2.29 5.70
C SER A 375 -13.19 3.08 6.67
N VAL A 376 -12.41 2.40 7.49
CA VAL A 376 -11.55 3.01 8.50
C VAL A 376 -10.12 3.10 7.99
N ALA A 377 -9.61 4.32 7.89
CA ALA A 377 -8.19 4.64 7.66
C ALA A 377 -7.59 5.11 9.00
N ASP A 378 -6.86 4.22 9.66
CA ASP A 378 -6.27 4.45 10.97
C ASP A 378 -4.86 5.04 10.82
N ILE A 379 -4.75 6.38 10.87
CA ILE A 379 -3.52 7.13 10.63
C ILE A 379 -3.04 7.93 11.85
N ALA A 380 -3.59 7.65 13.03
CA ALA A 380 -3.10 8.30 14.24
C ALA A 380 -1.62 8.02 14.50
N PHE A 381 -1.17 6.84 14.07
CA PHE A 381 0.22 6.42 14.07
C PHE A 381 0.64 5.95 12.67
N ASN A 382 1.93 6.13 12.35
CA ASN A 382 2.54 5.44 11.22
C ASN A 382 2.80 3.98 11.59
N ASN A 383 2.84 3.12 10.60
CA ASN A 383 3.27 1.72 10.75
C ASN A 383 2.43 0.90 11.73
N GLY A 384 1.11 1.08 11.76
CA GLY A 384 0.21 0.22 12.53
C GLY A 384 -0.99 0.92 13.17
N ALA A 385 -1.85 0.13 13.76
CA ALA A 385 -3.10 0.54 14.37
C ALA A 385 -2.94 1.46 15.58
N ASP A 386 -3.92 2.35 15.79
CA ASP A 386 -4.15 2.98 17.11
C ASP A 386 -4.85 1.98 18.04
N ASN A 387 -4.12 1.50 19.04
CA ASN A 387 -4.66 0.58 20.03
C ASN A 387 -5.91 1.10 20.74
N THR A 388 -6.06 2.44 20.89
CA THR A 388 -7.22 3.06 21.51
C THR A 388 -8.47 2.91 20.65
N LEU A 389 -8.38 3.26 19.35
CA LEU A 389 -9.50 3.14 18.43
C LEU A 389 -9.93 1.67 18.27
N VAL A 390 -8.99 0.79 17.94
CA VAL A 390 -9.33 -0.61 17.64
C VAL A 390 -9.88 -1.31 18.89
N SER A 391 -9.34 -1.03 20.09
CA SER A 391 -9.88 -1.56 21.35
C SER A 391 -11.31 -1.05 21.66
N ALA A 392 -11.62 0.21 21.33
CA ALA A 392 -12.95 0.74 21.49
C ALA A 392 -13.95 0.12 20.50
N MET A 393 -13.54 -0.08 19.25
CA MET A 393 -14.32 -0.80 18.23
C MET A 393 -14.54 -2.27 18.62
N TYR A 394 -13.50 -2.95 19.11
CA TYR A 394 -13.60 -4.33 19.60
C TYR A 394 -14.64 -4.48 20.71
N LYS A 395 -14.60 -3.59 21.73
CA LYS A 395 -15.56 -3.62 22.85
C LYS A 395 -17.01 -3.43 22.42
N ARG A 396 -17.26 -2.84 21.24
CA ARG A 396 -18.59 -2.63 20.65
C ARG A 396 -18.95 -3.61 19.56
N ASP A 397 -18.15 -4.65 19.38
CA ASP A 397 -18.37 -5.66 18.33
C ASP A 397 -18.49 -5.05 16.92
N LEU A 398 -17.62 -4.08 16.61
CA LEU A 398 -17.62 -3.35 15.33
C LEU A 398 -16.60 -3.88 14.33
N LEU A 399 -15.60 -4.67 14.75
CA LEU A 399 -14.46 -5.04 13.91
C LEU A 399 -14.87 -5.69 12.57
N TYR A 400 -15.91 -6.51 12.57
CA TYR A 400 -16.41 -7.19 11.37
C TYR A 400 -17.71 -6.59 10.81
N LYS A 401 -18.16 -5.44 11.33
CA LYS A 401 -19.36 -4.75 10.84
C LYS A 401 -19.04 -3.55 9.94
N ILE A 402 -17.79 -3.12 9.93
CA ILE A 402 -17.29 -2.09 9.00
C ILE A 402 -16.90 -2.71 7.67
N GLY A 403 -16.87 -1.91 6.61
CA GLY A 403 -16.55 -2.37 5.25
C GLY A 403 -15.06 -2.60 5.01
N ALA A 404 -14.20 -1.78 5.59
CA ALA A 404 -12.75 -1.91 5.50
C ALA A 404 -12.04 -1.32 6.72
N TYR A 405 -10.85 -1.84 7.01
CA TYR A 405 -9.92 -1.31 7.99
C TYR A 405 -8.50 -1.37 7.43
N ASN A 406 -7.74 -0.30 7.57
CA ASN A 406 -6.32 -0.32 7.27
C ASN A 406 -5.55 0.64 8.19
N GLY A 407 -4.31 0.27 8.56
CA GLY A 407 -3.36 1.04 9.35
C GLY A 407 -1.90 0.77 8.91
N TRP A 408 -1.73 0.35 7.65
CA TRP A 408 -0.42 -0.03 7.12
C TRP A 408 0.41 1.19 6.72
N ASN A 409 1.65 1.23 7.23
CA ASN A 409 2.77 2.08 6.84
C ASN A 409 2.44 3.60 6.94
N THR A 410 2.45 4.34 5.83
CA THR A 410 2.19 5.77 5.81
C THR A 410 0.70 6.07 5.67
N ALA A 411 0.29 7.30 5.99
CA ALA A 411 -1.12 7.68 5.94
C ALA A 411 -1.74 7.55 4.54
N SER A 412 -1.00 7.87 3.49
CA SER A 412 -1.46 7.71 2.10
C SER A 412 -1.67 6.25 1.72
N ASN A 413 -0.76 5.35 2.11
CA ASN A 413 -0.95 3.91 1.92
C ASN A 413 -2.22 3.44 2.62
N THR A 414 -2.39 3.78 3.90
CA THR A 414 -3.57 3.45 4.71
C THR A 414 -4.87 3.95 4.07
N VAL A 415 -4.92 5.22 3.66
CA VAL A 415 -6.10 5.82 3.00
C VAL A 415 -6.41 5.12 1.69
N GLY A 416 -5.39 4.87 0.86
CA GLY A 416 -5.58 4.23 -0.43
C GLY A 416 -6.14 2.81 -0.31
N TYR A 417 -5.61 2.01 0.62
CA TYR A 417 -6.17 0.68 0.90
C TYR A 417 -7.60 0.74 1.43
N ALA A 418 -7.90 1.62 2.39
CA ALA A 418 -9.24 1.76 2.95
C ALA A 418 -10.26 2.18 1.88
N ILE A 419 -9.90 3.09 0.97
CA ILE A 419 -10.73 3.49 -0.17
C ILE A 419 -10.96 2.32 -1.13
N ALA A 420 -9.89 1.64 -1.54
CA ALA A 420 -9.97 0.55 -2.51
C ALA A 420 -10.77 -0.64 -1.97
N GLN A 421 -10.46 -1.10 -0.75
CA GLN A 421 -11.16 -2.20 -0.09
C GLN A 421 -12.64 -1.86 0.12
N GLY A 422 -12.96 -0.63 0.55
CA GLY A 422 -14.34 -0.17 0.72
C GLY A 422 -15.14 -0.19 -0.59
N LEU A 423 -14.54 0.18 -1.72
CA LEU A 423 -15.18 0.10 -3.02
C LEU A 423 -15.40 -1.34 -3.49
N LEU A 424 -14.43 -2.20 -3.26
CA LEU A 424 -14.48 -3.60 -3.69
C LEU A 424 -15.43 -4.46 -2.85
N LEU A 425 -15.79 -4.02 -1.63
CA LEU A 425 -16.64 -4.73 -0.68
C LEU A 425 -17.94 -5.25 -1.31
N LYS A 426 -18.63 -4.46 -2.11
CA LYS A 426 -19.93 -4.86 -2.71
C LYS A 426 -19.84 -6.09 -3.62
N SER A 427 -18.63 -6.46 -4.03
CA SER A 427 -18.36 -7.62 -4.89
C SER A 427 -17.79 -8.80 -4.10
N MET A 428 -17.54 -8.65 -2.79
CA MET A 428 -16.99 -9.69 -1.94
C MET A 428 -18.09 -10.60 -1.38
N SER A 429 -17.76 -11.86 -1.15
CA SER A 429 -18.57 -12.74 -0.29
C SER A 429 -18.45 -12.30 1.18
N PRO A 430 -19.40 -12.67 2.05
CA PRO A 430 -19.27 -12.42 3.49
C PRO A 430 -17.99 -13.04 4.09
N GLU A 431 -17.60 -14.22 3.62
CA GLU A 431 -16.38 -14.92 4.03
C GLU A 431 -15.14 -14.13 3.57
N GLY A 432 -15.04 -13.79 2.29
CA GLY A 432 -13.91 -13.01 1.75
C GLY A 432 -13.75 -11.64 2.40
N HIS A 433 -14.86 -10.96 2.69
CA HIS A 433 -14.85 -9.73 3.47
C HIS A 433 -14.29 -9.95 4.88
N ARG A 434 -14.70 -11.03 5.56
CA ARG A 434 -14.19 -11.37 6.88
C ARG A 434 -12.70 -11.67 6.84
N ASP A 435 -12.23 -12.41 5.83
CA ASP A 435 -10.82 -12.80 5.69
C ASP A 435 -9.93 -11.58 5.41
N MET A 436 -10.39 -10.68 4.53
CA MET A 436 -9.73 -9.39 4.29
C MET A 436 -9.56 -8.59 5.60
N LEU A 437 -10.62 -8.40 6.38
CA LEU A 437 -10.56 -7.68 7.65
C LEU A 437 -9.66 -8.39 8.66
N THR A 438 -9.74 -9.72 8.73
CA THR A 438 -8.90 -10.54 9.62
C THR A 438 -7.42 -10.32 9.33
N GLN A 439 -7.04 -10.38 8.06
CA GLN A 439 -5.66 -10.17 7.64
C GLN A 439 -5.17 -8.76 8.05
N GLN A 440 -5.99 -7.73 7.85
CA GLN A 440 -5.65 -6.36 8.25
C GLN A 440 -5.50 -6.22 9.78
N TYR A 441 -6.37 -6.84 10.57
CA TYR A 441 -6.22 -6.78 12.04
C TYR A 441 -5.02 -7.58 12.54
N LEU A 442 -4.71 -8.71 11.95
CA LEU A 442 -3.53 -9.49 12.31
C LEU A 442 -2.23 -8.77 11.95
N ASP A 443 -2.17 -8.13 10.78
CA ASP A 443 -1.00 -7.37 10.39
C ASP A 443 -0.92 -6.02 11.14
N ASN A 444 -1.91 -5.15 10.98
CA ASN A 444 -1.81 -3.77 11.45
C ASN A 444 -1.97 -3.63 12.97
N TRP A 445 -2.86 -4.42 13.59
CA TRP A 445 -3.12 -4.34 15.02
C TRP A 445 -2.29 -5.33 15.83
N ALA A 446 -2.32 -6.63 15.49
CA ALA A 446 -1.58 -7.62 16.26
C ALA A 446 -0.08 -7.43 16.08
N TYR A 447 0.41 -7.45 14.83
CA TYR A 447 1.84 -7.38 14.56
C TYR A 447 2.39 -5.96 14.72
N GLN A 448 1.99 -5.03 13.85
CA GLN A 448 2.63 -3.72 13.75
C GLN A 448 2.53 -2.89 15.03
N ALA A 449 1.35 -2.83 15.64
CA ALA A 449 1.13 -2.02 16.84
C ALA A 449 1.55 -2.70 18.15
N ASN A 450 1.66 -4.03 18.20
CA ASN A 450 1.89 -4.74 19.45
C ASN A 450 3.08 -5.71 19.41
N ILE A 451 3.06 -6.75 18.56
CA ILE A 451 4.07 -7.82 18.62
C ILE A 451 5.45 -7.30 18.20
N ARG A 452 5.53 -6.44 17.18
CA ARG A 452 6.79 -5.88 16.68
C ARG A 452 7.56 -5.14 17.77
N LYS A 453 6.89 -4.32 18.57
CA LYS A 453 7.53 -3.61 19.70
C LYS A 453 8.03 -4.55 20.78
N ASP A 454 7.35 -5.68 21.01
CA ASP A 454 7.79 -6.66 22.01
C ASP A 454 9.07 -7.36 21.54
N ILE A 455 9.17 -7.69 20.25
CA ILE A 455 10.41 -8.24 19.66
C ILE A 455 11.56 -7.23 19.78
N TYR A 456 11.33 -5.96 19.48
CA TYR A 456 12.35 -4.92 19.64
C TYR A 456 12.83 -4.76 21.08
N ARG A 457 11.94 -4.92 22.08
CA ARG A 457 12.32 -4.87 23.49
C ARG A 457 13.12 -6.09 23.96
N MET A 458 12.86 -7.25 23.35
CA MET A 458 13.58 -8.48 23.72
C MET A 458 15.05 -8.44 23.30
N GLN A 459 15.39 -7.72 22.24
CA GLN A 459 16.74 -7.66 21.70
C GLN A 459 17.04 -6.28 21.11
N ASP A 460 17.64 -5.38 21.88
CA ASP A 460 18.04 -4.04 21.45
C ASP A 460 18.96 -4.05 20.20
N SER A 461 19.74 -5.12 20.00
CA SER A 461 20.60 -5.33 18.83
C SER A 461 19.83 -5.60 17.52
N ILE A 462 18.53 -5.93 17.60
CA ILE A 462 17.68 -6.29 16.45
C ILE A 462 16.91 -5.06 15.91
N ARG A 463 16.98 -3.91 16.58
CA ARG A 463 16.25 -2.68 16.21
C ARG A 463 16.59 -2.09 14.85
N THR A 464 17.61 -2.59 14.18
CA THR A 464 17.97 -2.10 12.85
C THR A 464 17.31 -2.97 11.80
N ASP A 465 16.36 -2.42 11.05
CA ASP A 465 15.82 -3.02 9.80
C ASP A 465 16.92 -3.31 8.76
N ASN A 466 18.16 -2.99 9.12
CA ASN A 466 19.36 -3.19 8.31
C ASN A 466 19.88 -4.62 8.35
N VAL A 467 19.51 -5.41 9.35
CA VAL A 467 19.99 -6.78 9.51
C VAL A 467 18.99 -7.75 8.94
N ARG A 468 19.43 -8.56 8.00
CA ARG A 468 18.66 -9.73 7.55
C ARG A 468 18.82 -10.83 8.58
N TYR A 469 17.73 -11.26 9.19
CA TYR A 469 17.72 -12.42 10.06
C TYR A 469 17.80 -13.68 9.20
N SER A 470 18.65 -14.61 9.59
CA SER A 470 18.82 -15.89 8.91
C SER A 470 19.18 -16.99 9.93
N GLY A 471 18.99 -18.24 9.51
CA GLY A 471 19.32 -19.40 10.35
C GLY A 471 18.50 -19.45 11.63
N GLU A 472 19.13 -19.92 12.72
CA GLU A 472 18.47 -20.16 14.01
C GLU A 472 17.79 -18.92 14.60
N LEU A 473 18.36 -17.72 14.41
CA LEU A 473 17.75 -16.48 14.91
C LEU A 473 16.43 -16.21 14.18
N ASN A 474 16.39 -16.36 12.87
CA ASN A 474 15.15 -16.17 12.10
C ASN A 474 14.08 -17.18 12.52
N GLU A 475 14.43 -18.45 12.67
CA GLU A 475 13.52 -19.51 13.12
C GLU A 475 12.94 -19.21 14.51
N ARG A 476 13.75 -18.71 15.45
CA ARG A 476 13.31 -18.32 16.78
C ARG A 476 12.35 -17.13 16.74
N LEU A 477 12.64 -16.13 15.92
CA LEU A 477 11.77 -14.94 15.76
C LEU A 477 10.46 -15.30 15.08
N GLU A 478 10.47 -16.15 14.07
CA GLU A 478 9.25 -16.62 13.39
C GLU A 478 8.40 -17.52 14.30
N SER A 479 9.02 -18.37 15.11
CA SER A 479 8.29 -19.17 16.09
C SER A 479 7.63 -18.28 17.15
N TYR A 480 8.32 -17.26 17.66
CA TYR A 480 7.74 -16.28 18.58
C TYR A 480 6.60 -15.50 17.92
N LEU A 481 6.80 -15.00 16.69
CA LEU A 481 5.78 -14.32 15.91
C LEU A 481 4.53 -15.21 15.75
N GLY A 482 4.72 -16.45 15.30
CA GLY A 482 3.64 -17.41 15.07
C GLY A 482 2.83 -17.67 16.35
N GLU A 483 3.49 -17.91 17.51
CA GLU A 483 2.81 -18.10 18.79
C GLU A 483 1.98 -16.87 19.17
N ARG A 484 2.55 -15.66 19.07
CA ARG A 484 1.87 -14.41 19.45
C ARG A 484 0.71 -14.07 18.51
N ILE A 485 0.86 -14.29 17.22
CA ILE A 485 -0.22 -14.08 16.23
C ILE A 485 -1.36 -15.08 16.45
N GLN A 486 -1.04 -16.36 16.70
CA GLN A 486 -2.03 -17.39 16.99
C GLN A 486 -2.82 -17.08 18.27
N ASP A 487 -2.13 -16.69 19.37
CA ASP A 487 -2.77 -16.25 20.61
C ASP A 487 -3.68 -15.04 20.39
N PHE A 488 -3.24 -14.09 19.58
CA PHE A 488 -4.02 -12.88 19.27
C PHE A 488 -5.28 -13.21 18.45
N ALA A 489 -5.15 -14.05 17.42
CA ALA A 489 -6.24 -14.50 16.57
C ALA A 489 -7.35 -15.20 17.40
N GLU A 490 -6.98 -16.11 18.29
CA GLU A 490 -7.92 -16.78 19.19
C GLU A 490 -8.57 -15.82 20.17
N LYS A 491 -7.77 -14.99 20.85
CA LYS A 491 -8.23 -14.13 21.93
C LYS A 491 -9.12 -12.99 21.47
N TYR A 492 -8.71 -12.26 20.44
CA TYR A 492 -9.38 -11.03 20.00
C TYR A 492 -10.28 -11.20 18.79
N LEU A 493 -9.89 -12.05 17.83
CA LEU A 493 -10.64 -12.22 16.58
C LEU A 493 -11.55 -13.45 16.57
N LYS A 494 -11.46 -14.31 17.60
CA LYS A 494 -12.23 -15.57 17.72
C LYS A 494 -12.03 -16.51 16.53
N ILE A 495 -10.80 -16.58 16.05
CA ILE A 495 -10.37 -17.41 14.92
C ILE A 495 -9.58 -18.59 15.46
N ASN A 496 -9.76 -19.76 14.84
CA ASN A 496 -8.99 -20.93 15.20
C ASN A 496 -7.49 -20.69 14.94
N PRO A 497 -6.63 -20.72 15.96
CA PRO A 497 -5.20 -20.41 15.80
C PRO A 497 -4.48 -21.34 14.81
N ARG A 498 -5.00 -22.56 14.58
CA ARG A 498 -4.46 -23.50 13.58
C ARG A 498 -4.77 -23.11 12.13
N THR A 499 -5.49 -22.04 11.88
CA THR A 499 -5.70 -21.48 10.54
C THR A 499 -4.76 -20.32 10.21
N VAL A 500 -3.91 -19.87 11.15
CA VAL A 500 -3.09 -18.68 10.98
C VAL A 500 -1.60 -19.03 10.98
N LYS A 501 -0.90 -18.59 9.92
CA LYS A 501 0.56 -18.66 9.79
C LYS A 501 1.14 -17.27 9.61
N ALA A 502 2.28 -16.99 10.23
CA ALA A 502 3.02 -15.74 10.07
C ALA A 502 4.52 -16.00 9.89
N THR A 503 5.17 -15.26 8.98
CA THR A 503 6.61 -15.34 8.69
C THR A 503 7.17 -13.96 8.39
N PHE A 504 8.51 -13.85 8.27
CA PHE A 504 9.22 -12.64 7.85
C PHE A 504 9.74 -12.80 6.42
N PRO A 505 9.00 -12.37 5.39
CA PRO A 505 9.32 -12.65 3.98
C PRO A 505 10.66 -12.03 3.55
N TRP A 506 11.00 -10.85 4.09
CA TRP A 506 12.26 -10.16 3.79
C TRP A 506 13.34 -10.37 4.86
N GLY A 507 13.11 -11.26 5.83
CA GLY A 507 14.04 -11.54 6.92
C GLY A 507 14.36 -10.29 7.76
N ARG A 508 13.40 -9.40 7.93
CA ARG A 508 13.45 -8.20 8.78
C ARG A 508 12.12 -8.01 9.51
N LEU A 509 12.09 -7.18 10.54
CA LEU A 509 10.89 -6.99 11.38
C LEU A 509 9.88 -5.96 10.84
N PHE A 510 10.14 -5.33 9.70
CA PHE A 510 9.27 -4.26 9.21
C PHE A 510 7.95 -4.82 8.66
N GLU A 511 8.00 -5.88 7.86
CA GLU A 511 6.81 -6.53 7.31
C GLU A 511 6.70 -8.00 7.69
N THR A 512 5.46 -8.48 7.77
CA THR A 512 5.12 -9.89 7.95
C THR A 512 4.33 -10.40 6.76
N ASP A 513 4.42 -11.70 6.53
CA ASP A 513 3.49 -12.44 5.68
C ASP A 513 2.53 -13.22 6.60
N ILE A 514 1.26 -12.81 6.61
CA ILE A 514 0.22 -13.44 7.42
C ILE A 514 -0.81 -14.07 6.49
N THR A 515 -0.87 -15.39 6.53
CA THR A 515 -1.82 -16.19 5.77
C THR A 515 -2.89 -16.75 6.71
N VAL A 516 -4.17 -16.57 6.34
CA VAL A 516 -5.32 -17.20 7.00
C VAL A 516 -5.84 -18.29 6.08
N TYR A 517 -5.94 -19.52 6.61
CA TYR A 517 -6.39 -20.70 5.87
C TYR A 517 -7.83 -21.04 6.24
N ASP A 518 -8.61 -21.53 5.29
CA ASP A 518 -9.99 -21.99 5.51
C ASP A 518 -10.09 -23.18 6.49
N LYS A 519 -9.00 -23.95 6.63
CA LYS A 519 -8.94 -25.16 7.46
C LYS A 519 -7.77 -25.10 8.44
N PRO A 520 -7.89 -25.79 9.60
CA PRO A 520 -6.85 -25.83 10.63
C PRO A 520 -5.67 -26.72 10.20
N VAL A 521 -4.82 -26.22 9.32
CA VAL A 521 -3.66 -26.94 8.75
C VAL A 521 -2.33 -26.51 9.37
N VAL A 522 -2.32 -25.43 10.17
CA VAL A 522 -1.11 -24.88 10.78
C VAL A 522 -0.91 -25.50 12.17
N PRO A 523 0.29 -26.00 12.52
CA PRO A 523 0.58 -26.45 13.88
C PRO A 523 0.56 -25.26 14.86
N LEU A 524 0.26 -25.52 16.15
CA LEU A 524 0.40 -24.49 17.18
C LEU A 524 1.87 -24.30 17.53
N GLU A 525 2.38 -23.10 17.35
CA GLU A 525 3.78 -22.77 17.65
C GLU A 525 4.14 -23.01 19.13
N LYS A 526 3.18 -22.77 20.03
CA LYS A 526 3.33 -23.10 21.46
C LYS A 526 3.61 -24.59 21.71
N GLU A 527 2.90 -25.47 21.02
CA GLU A 527 3.11 -26.93 21.13
C GLU A 527 4.51 -27.31 20.59
N LEU A 528 4.89 -26.73 19.44
CA LEU A 528 6.22 -26.96 18.85
C LEU A 528 7.34 -26.45 19.76
N ARG A 529 7.18 -25.30 20.40
CA ARG A 529 8.15 -24.76 21.36
C ARG A 529 8.31 -25.68 22.57
N LEU A 530 7.21 -26.09 23.21
CA LEU A 530 7.23 -26.98 24.36
C LEU A 530 7.90 -28.33 24.03
N LYS A 531 7.67 -28.86 22.82
CA LYS A 531 8.32 -30.09 22.36
C LYS A 531 9.83 -29.89 22.20
N ARG A 532 10.30 -28.79 21.58
CA ARG A 532 11.72 -28.46 21.47
C ARG A 532 12.40 -28.30 22.82
N GLU A 533 11.74 -27.63 23.78
CA GLU A 533 12.24 -27.46 25.14
C GLU A 533 12.40 -28.81 25.86
N ALA A 534 11.42 -29.71 25.73
CA ALA A 534 11.49 -31.05 26.33
C ALA A 534 12.62 -31.90 25.73
N GLU A 535 12.78 -31.85 24.39
CA GLU A 535 13.85 -32.56 23.67
C GLU A 535 15.25 -32.01 24.08
N ALA A 536 15.40 -30.68 24.20
CA ALA A 536 16.64 -30.05 24.66
C ALA A 536 16.99 -30.46 26.10
N LYS A 537 16.00 -30.50 27.00
CA LYS A 537 16.17 -30.95 28.37
C LYS A 537 16.60 -32.42 28.45
N ALA A 538 15.93 -33.30 27.71
CA ALA A 538 16.30 -34.72 27.66
C ALA A 538 17.73 -34.95 27.14
N LYS A 539 18.19 -34.15 26.15
CA LYS A 539 19.56 -34.19 25.65
C LYS A 539 20.59 -33.67 26.64
N ALA A 540 20.23 -32.72 27.52
CA ALA A 540 21.12 -32.17 28.52
C ALA A 540 21.24 -33.10 29.75
N GLU A 541 20.24 -33.99 29.97
CA GLU A 541 20.21 -34.96 31.05
C GLU A 541 20.82 -36.33 30.67
N ALA A 542 21.06 -36.57 29.37
CA ALA A 542 21.70 -37.77 28.82
C ALA A 542 23.21 -37.56 28.62
#